data_734906dcd69929bf3e8330b30cf683e6
#
_entry.id   734906dcd69929bf3e8330b30cf683e6
#
_cell.length_a   1.000
_cell.length_b   1.000
_cell.length_c   1.000
_cell.angle_alpha   90.00
_cell.angle_beta   90.00
_cell.angle_gamma   90.00
#
_symmetry.space_group_name_H-M   'P 1'
#
loop_
_entity.id
_entity.type
_entity.pdbx_description
1 polymer ?
#
loop_
_entity_poly.entity_id
_entity_poly.type
_entity_poly.pdbx_seq_one_letter_code
_entity_poly.pdbx_strand_id
1 'polypeptide(L)'
;FGGCLKNIGMGCGSRAGKMEQHNSGKPFVKQKKCVGCHACAKICAHGAPTFGPDNKATIDTDKCVGCARCLAVCPKDAIQCLYDEAPSILNYKIAEYTKAVVDGRPCFHVSLVMDVSPNCDCHGENDVPIVPNVGMFASFDPVALDMACADAVNAQPPLPGAAAAGDCGHDHFHHLHPETDWMSCLEHAEKLGMGTREYELIKI
;
A
#
# COMPACT_ATOMS: atom_id res chain seq x y z
N PHE A 1 2.45 1.33 7.91
CA PHE A 1 1.40 0.78 8.76
C PHE A 1 0.02 0.88 8.09
N GLY A 2 -1.00 0.17 8.62
CA GLY A 2 -2.32 0.02 7.99
C GLY A 2 -3.38 1.02 8.48
N GLY A 3 -3.06 2.31 8.56
CA GLY A 3 -3.97 3.35 9.02
C GLY A 3 -5.04 3.77 8.01
N CYS A 4 -5.77 4.83 8.33
CA CYS A 4 -6.85 5.42 7.52
C CYS A 4 -6.37 5.79 6.12
N LEU A 5 -5.22 6.48 5.99
CA LEU A 5 -4.66 6.88 4.71
C LEU A 5 -4.41 5.67 3.80
N LYS A 6 -3.78 4.61 4.31
CA LYS A 6 -3.54 3.40 3.52
C LYS A 6 -4.84 2.69 3.17
N ASN A 7 -5.79 2.59 4.09
CA ASN A 7 -7.09 1.97 3.82
C ASN A 7 -7.85 2.69 2.70
N ILE A 8 -7.77 4.00 2.62
CA ILE A 8 -8.40 4.78 1.55
C ILE A 8 -7.57 4.68 0.28
N GLY A 9 -6.30 5.07 0.29
CA GLY A 9 -5.45 5.15 -0.89
C GLY A 9 -5.24 3.81 -1.59
N MET A 10 -4.93 2.78 -0.81
CA MET A 10 -4.76 1.42 -1.32
C MET A 10 -6.11 0.70 -1.47
N GLY A 11 -7.01 0.83 -0.49
CA GLY A 11 -8.30 0.13 -0.47
C GLY A 11 -9.25 0.60 -1.57
N CYS A 12 -9.36 1.90 -1.83
CA CYS A 12 -10.19 2.46 -2.90
C CYS A 12 -9.46 2.49 -4.25
N GLY A 13 -8.17 2.19 -4.28
CA GLY A 13 -7.40 2.10 -5.52
C GLY A 13 -7.94 1.00 -6.44
N SER A 14 -8.08 1.30 -7.74
CA SER A 14 -8.34 0.26 -8.73
C SER A 14 -7.21 -0.77 -8.73
N ARG A 15 -7.44 -1.94 -9.36
CA ARG A 15 -6.36 -2.92 -9.52
C ARG A 15 -5.12 -2.31 -10.17
N ALA A 16 -5.31 -1.48 -11.18
CA ALA A 16 -4.23 -0.74 -11.84
C ALA A 16 -3.53 0.20 -10.88
N GLY A 17 -4.28 0.97 -10.09
CA GLY A 17 -3.74 1.88 -9.09
C GLY A 17 -2.92 1.17 -8.01
N LYS A 18 -3.41 0.01 -7.52
CA LYS A 18 -2.64 -0.79 -6.56
C LYS A 18 -1.31 -1.26 -7.15
N MET A 19 -1.30 -1.71 -8.40
CA MET A 19 -0.08 -2.13 -9.08
C MET A 19 0.87 -0.96 -9.29
N GLU A 20 0.36 0.21 -9.67
CA GLU A 20 1.15 1.42 -9.84
C GLU A 20 1.77 1.88 -8.52
N GLN A 21 1.02 1.81 -7.42
CA GLN A 21 1.55 2.16 -6.10
C GLN A 21 2.74 1.27 -5.68
N HIS A 22 2.71 -0.03 -6.00
CA HIS A 22 3.74 -1.00 -5.60
C HIS A 22 4.92 -1.14 -6.58
N ASN A 23 4.90 -0.45 -7.71
CA ASN A 23 5.93 -0.60 -8.73
C ASN A 23 6.58 0.73 -9.09
N SER A 24 7.92 0.71 -9.23
CA SER A 24 8.70 1.78 -9.86
C SER A 24 8.62 1.71 -11.39
N GLY A 25 8.22 0.57 -11.93
CA GLY A 25 8.26 0.27 -13.36
C GLY A 25 6.99 -0.37 -13.91
N LYS A 26 7.00 -0.57 -15.23
CA LYS A 26 5.93 -1.20 -15.98
C LYS A 26 6.12 -2.72 -16.04
N PRO A 27 5.06 -3.52 -16.33
CA PRO A 27 5.18 -4.96 -16.48
C PRO A 27 6.20 -5.36 -17.54
N PHE A 28 6.87 -6.47 -17.32
CA PHE A 28 7.79 -7.09 -18.28
C PHE A 28 7.41 -8.54 -18.56
N VAL A 29 7.98 -9.13 -19.64
CA VAL A 29 7.68 -10.50 -20.05
C VAL A 29 8.89 -11.39 -19.83
N LYS A 30 8.75 -12.45 -19.03
CA LYS A 30 9.73 -13.55 -18.95
C LYS A 30 9.64 -14.38 -20.22
N GLN A 31 10.53 -14.11 -21.18
CA GLN A 31 10.53 -14.71 -22.52
C GLN A 31 10.52 -16.25 -22.51
N LYS A 32 11.19 -16.87 -21.53
CA LYS A 32 11.22 -18.34 -21.37
C LYS A 32 9.85 -18.93 -21.03
N LYS A 33 8.96 -18.17 -20.40
CA LYS A 33 7.61 -18.61 -20.04
C LYS A 33 6.56 -18.25 -21.08
N CYS A 34 6.83 -17.28 -21.94
CA CYS A 34 5.85 -16.81 -22.93
C CYS A 34 5.66 -17.86 -24.02
N VAL A 35 4.42 -18.22 -24.29
CA VAL A 35 4.01 -19.20 -25.31
C VAL A 35 3.30 -18.54 -26.51
N GLY A 36 3.28 -17.24 -26.61
CA GLY A 36 2.69 -16.52 -27.74
C GLY A 36 1.17 -16.66 -27.86
N CYS A 37 0.43 -16.81 -26.77
CA CYS A 37 -1.02 -17.04 -26.79
C CYS A 37 -1.88 -15.79 -27.07
N HIS A 38 -1.28 -14.61 -27.11
CA HIS A 38 -1.91 -13.31 -27.36
C HIS A 38 -2.99 -12.87 -26.35
N ALA A 39 -3.19 -13.56 -25.24
CA ALA A 39 -4.18 -13.18 -24.24
C ALA A 39 -3.94 -11.76 -23.70
N CYS A 40 -2.68 -11.39 -23.49
CA CYS A 40 -2.28 -10.04 -23.05
C CYS A 40 -2.65 -8.95 -24.06
N ALA A 41 -2.54 -9.21 -25.37
CA ALA A 41 -2.92 -8.25 -26.40
C ALA A 41 -4.44 -8.07 -26.45
N LYS A 42 -5.22 -9.14 -26.31
CA LYS A 42 -6.68 -9.11 -26.34
C LYS A 42 -7.28 -8.28 -25.20
N ILE A 43 -6.64 -8.27 -24.03
CA ILE A 43 -7.12 -7.52 -22.86
C ILE A 43 -6.59 -6.09 -22.78
N CYS A 44 -5.55 -5.75 -23.53
CA CYS A 44 -4.89 -4.46 -23.44
C CYS A 44 -5.64 -3.38 -24.22
N ALA A 45 -6.20 -2.40 -23.52
CA ALA A 45 -6.88 -1.25 -24.14
C ALA A 45 -5.90 -0.26 -24.82
N HIS A 46 -4.58 -0.38 -24.56
CA HIS A 46 -3.57 0.57 -25.02
C HIS A 46 -2.65 -0.02 -26.10
N GLY A 47 -2.86 -1.27 -26.51
CA GLY A 47 -2.04 -1.92 -27.53
C GLY A 47 -0.55 -2.06 -27.16
N ALA A 48 -0.24 -2.10 -25.85
CA ALA A 48 1.14 -2.18 -25.37
C ALA A 48 1.82 -3.54 -25.60
N PRO A 49 1.15 -4.71 -25.56
CA PRO A 49 1.79 -5.97 -25.90
C PRO A 49 2.03 -6.06 -27.42
N THR A 50 3.28 -6.22 -27.81
CA THR A 50 3.75 -6.45 -29.19
C THR A 50 4.37 -7.85 -29.29
N PHE A 51 4.52 -8.38 -30.52
CA PHE A 51 5.02 -9.73 -30.74
C PHE A 51 6.12 -9.73 -31.79
N GLY A 52 7.25 -10.37 -31.46
CA GLY A 52 8.36 -10.53 -32.36
C GLY A 52 8.18 -11.72 -33.32
N PRO A 53 9.22 -12.02 -34.15
CA PRO A 53 9.20 -13.14 -35.09
C PRO A 53 9.04 -14.49 -34.40
N ASP A 54 9.45 -14.64 -33.16
CA ASP A 54 9.30 -15.84 -32.33
C ASP A 54 7.90 -15.95 -31.68
N ASN A 55 6.99 -15.06 -32.05
CA ASN A 55 5.63 -14.95 -31.53
C ASN A 55 5.55 -14.73 -30.01
N LYS A 56 6.60 -14.25 -29.39
CA LYS A 56 6.60 -13.91 -27.94
C LYS A 56 6.26 -12.47 -27.69
N ALA A 57 5.54 -12.25 -26.59
CA ALA A 57 5.13 -10.89 -26.20
C ALA A 57 6.30 -10.07 -25.70
N THR A 58 6.27 -8.77 -26.00
CA THR A 58 7.05 -7.72 -25.38
C THR A 58 6.11 -6.58 -25.00
N ILE A 59 6.37 -5.88 -23.91
CA ILE A 59 5.55 -4.73 -23.51
C ILE A 59 6.21 -3.46 -24.02
N ASP A 60 5.50 -2.76 -24.88
CA ASP A 60 5.85 -1.39 -25.28
C ASP A 60 5.60 -0.45 -24.08
N THR A 61 6.69 0.03 -23.49
CA THR A 61 6.62 0.84 -22.27
C THR A 61 6.06 2.23 -22.51
N ASP A 62 6.12 2.75 -23.73
CA ASP A 62 5.57 4.07 -24.06
C ASP A 62 4.04 4.05 -24.13
N LYS A 63 3.47 2.91 -24.56
CA LYS A 63 2.02 2.69 -24.59
C LYS A 63 1.46 2.13 -23.29
N CYS A 64 2.31 1.50 -22.47
CA CYS A 64 1.86 0.85 -21.26
C CYS A 64 1.54 1.87 -20.15
N VAL A 65 0.33 1.82 -19.60
CA VAL A 65 -0.12 2.64 -18.47
C VAL A 65 -0.01 1.93 -17.11
N GLY A 66 0.64 0.78 -17.03
CA GLY A 66 0.84 0.04 -15.78
C GLY A 66 -0.41 -0.67 -15.22
N CYS A 67 -1.52 -0.78 -15.95
CA CYS A 67 -2.80 -1.28 -15.43
C CYS A 67 -2.83 -2.77 -15.06
N ALA A 68 -1.78 -3.52 -15.30
CA ALA A 68 -1.57 -4.92 -14.93
C ALA A 68 -2.64 -5.93 -15.41
N ARG A 69 -3.59 -5.56 -16.28
CA ARG A 69 -4.59 -6.50 -16.81
C ARG A 69 -3.95 -7.72 -17.50
N CYS A 70 -2.82 -7.50 -18.19
CA CYS A 70 -2.09 -8.55 -18.88
C CYS A 70 -1.49 -9.60 -17.93
N LEU A 71 -1.12 -9.22 -16.69
CA LEU A 71 -0.67 -10.17 -15.67
C LEU A 71 -1.79 -11.14 -15.32
N ALA A 72 -2.99 -10.59 -15.09
CA ALA A 72 -4.14 -11.36 -14.62
C ALA A 72 -4.61 -12.44 -15.60
N VAL A 73 -4.40 -12.23 -16.90
CA VAL A 73 -4.87 -13.13 -17.95
C VAL A 73 -3.78 -14.03 -18.52
N CYS A 74 -2.54 -13.88 -18.03
CA CYS A 74 -1.42 -14.68 -18.55
C CYS A 74 -1.47 -16.11 -18.01
N PRO A 75 -1.79 -17.14 -18.84
CA PRO A 75 -1.96 -18.51 -18.35
C PRO A 75 -0.64 -19.18 -17.95
N LYS A 76 0.48 -18.55 -18.21
CA LYS A 76 1.84 -19.05 -17.93
C LYS A 76 2.61 -18.19 -16.93
N ASP A 77 1.95 -17.19 -16.31
CA ASP A 77 2.62 -16.22 -15.44
C ASP A 77 3.91 -15.67 -16.05
N ALA A 78 3.87 -15.46 -17.37
CA ALA A 78 5.02 -14.93 -18.10
C ALA A 78 5.16 -13.42 -17.95
N ILE A 79 4.06 -12.71 -17.67
CA ILE A 79 4.07 -11.26 -17.45
C ILE A 79 4.15 -10.99 -15.95
N GLN A 80 5.11 -10.18 -15.54
CA GLN A 80 5.40 -9.91 -14.13
C GLN A 80 5.66 -8.43 -13.90
N CYS A 81 5.50 -8.00 -12.66
CA CYS A 81 5.94 -6.72 -12.11
C CYS A 81 7.02 -6.99 -11.06
N LEU A 82 7.86 -6.02 -10.79
CA LEU A 82 8.95 -6.15 -9.83
C LEU A 82 8.47 -6.01 -8.39
N TYR A 83 7.42 -5.21 -8.15
CA TYR A 83 6.99 -4.80 -6.79
C TYR A 83 8.16 -4.19 -6.01
N ASP A 84 8.89 -3.31 -6.68
CA ASP A 84 10.19 -2.79 -6.26
C ASP A 84 10.17 -1.31 -5.92
N GLU A 85 8.97 -0.75 -5.66
CA GLU A 85 8.88 0.66 -5.29
C GLU A 85 9.55 0.91 -3.94
N ALA A 86 10.35 1.97 -3.88
CA ALA A 86 10.97 2.40 -2.64
C ALA A 86 9.88 2.73 -1.59
N PRO A 87 10.04 2.34 -0.32
CA PRO A 87 9.01 2.51 0.71
C PRO A 87 8.47 3.93 0.83
N SER A 88 9.34 4.95 0.75
CA SER A 88 8.93 6.35 0.80
C SER A 88 8.08 6.77 -0.41
N ILE A 89 8.44 6.30 -1.61
CA ILE A 89 7.68 6.59 -2.83
C ILE A 89 6.32 5.89 -2.80
N LEU A 90 6.27 4.63 -2.34
CA LEU A 90 5.00 3.93 -2.10
C LEU A 90 4.10 4.73 -1.15
N ASN A 91 4.67 5.25 -0.06
CA ASN A 91 3.95 6.06 0.92
C ASN A 91 3.43 7.38 0.33
N TYR A 92 4.21 8.05 -0.52
CA TYR A 92 3.76 9.25 -1.23
C TYR A 92 2.59 8.94 -2.15
N LYS A 93 2.67 7.86 -2.93
CA LYS A 93 1.59 7.40 -3.79
C LYS A 93 0.32 7.07 -3.00
N ILE A 94 0.45 6.41 -1.84
CA ILE A 94 -0.70 6.13 -0.94
C ILE A 94 -1.39 7.44 -0.54
N ALA A 95 -0.64 8.45 -0.12
CA ALA A 95 -1.19 9.75 0.25
C ALA A 95 -1.87 10.46 -0.94
N GLU A 96 -1.26 10.44 -2.12
CA GLU A 96 -1.82 11.02 -3.35
C GLU A 96 -3.11 10.33 -3.79
N TYR A 97 -3.15 9.00 -3.73
CA TYR A 97 -4.36 8.23 -4.01
C TYR A 97 -5.46 8.50 -2.98
N THR A 98 -5.09 8.65 -1.70
CA THR A 98 -6.04 9.07 -0.65
C THR A 98 -6.63 10.43 -0.97
N LYS A 99 -5.80 11.41 -1.32
CA LYS A 99 -6.26 12.74 -1.71
C LYS A 99 -7.24 12.67 -2.88
N ALA A 100 -6.94 11.89 -3.91
CA ALA A 100 -7.84 11.73 -5.06
C ALA A 100 -9.23 11.19 -4.68
N VAL A 101 -9.32 10.42 -3.59
CA VAL A 101 -10.60 9.89 -3.08
C VAL A 101 -11.34 10.93 -2.24
N VAL A 102 -10.66 11.64 -1.34
CA VAL A 102 -11.31 12.49 -0.32
C VAL A 102 -11.44 13.95 -0.75
N ASP A 103 -10.66 14.42 -1.71
CA ASP A 103 -10.60 15.83 -2.09
C ASP A 103 -11.97 16.37 -2.51
N GLY A 104 -12.35 17.51 -1.93
CA GLY A 104 -13.63 18.16 -2.19
C GLY A 104 -14.87 17.42 -1.65
N ARG A 105 -14.70 16.40 -0.81
CA ARG A 105 -15.80 15.64 -0.21
C ARG A 105 -15.83 15.81 1.31
N PRO A 106 -17.02 15.91 1.93
CA PRO A 106 -17.12 15.80 3.37
C PRO A 106 -16.77 14.37 3.79
N CYS A 107 -15.77 14.23 4.65
CA CYS A 107 -15.32 12.93 5.14
C CYS A 107 -15.31 12.92 6.66
N PHE A 108 -15.62 11.76 7.23
CA PHE A 108 -15.45 11.44 8.64
C PHE A 108 -14.83 10.05 8.72
N HIS A 109 -13.78 9.92 9.51
CA HIS A 109 -12.97 8.71 9.55
C HIS A 109 -13.06 8.06 10.93
N VAL A 110 -13.12 6.74 10.95
CA VAL A 110 -13.11 5.92 12.17
C VAL A 110 -12.05 4.84 11.99
N SER A 111 -11.18 4.70 12.97
CA SER A 111 -10.15 3.66 13.03
C SER A 111 -10.34 2.79 14.27
N LEU A 112 -10.34 1.48 14.08
CA LEU A 112 -10.31 0.49 15.15
C LEU A 112 -8.86 0.04 15.36
N VAL A 113 -8.24 0.44 16.46
CA VAL A 113 -6.89 0.03 16.83
C VAL A 113 -7.00 -1.27 17.63
N MET A 114 -7.20 -2.36 16.91
CA MET A 114 -7.45 -3.71 17.42
C MET A 114 -6.75 -4.73 16.53
N ASP A 115 -6.34 -5.83 17.11
CA ASP A 115 -5.70 -6.96 16.42
C ASP A 115 -4.54 -6.52 15.52
N VAL A 116 -3.70 -5.62 16.04
CA VAL A 116 -2.58 -5.03 15.29
C VAL A 116 -1.55 -6.11 14.98
N SER A 117 -1.59 -6.63 13.77
CA SER A 117 -0.72 -7.71 13.30
C SER A 117 0.67 -7.23 12.90
N PRO A 118 1.72 -8.07 12.98
CA PRO A 118 3.07 -7.68 12.60
C PRO A 118 3.21 -7.34 11.12
N ASN A 119 2.50 -8.04 10.25
CA ASN A 119 2.53 -7.80 8.81
C ASN A 119 1.27 -7.10 8.31
N CYS A 120 1.40 -6.42 7.18
CA CYS A 120 0.25 -5.88 6.47
C CYS A 120 -0.71 -7.00 6.05
N ASP A 121 -2.02 -6.74 6.09
CA ASP A 121 -3.08 -7.67 5.66
C ASP A 121 -2.96 -8.17 4.20
N CYS A 122 -2.11 -7.52 3.40
CA CYS A 122 -1.79 -8.01 2.05
C CYS A 122 -0.84 -9.22 2.04
N HIS A 123 -0.21 -9.57 3.15
CA HIS A 123 0.60 -10.77 3.33
C HIS A 123 -0.30 -11.97 3.66
N GLY A 124 -0.01 -13.10 3.06
CA GLY A 124 -0.72 -14.36 3.32
C GLY A 124 -0.30 -15.02 4.64
N GLU A 125 0.88 -14.67 5.13
CA GLU A 125 1.43 -15.07 6.43
C GLU A 125 1.29 -13.91 7.43
N ASN A 126 0.82 -14.21 8.62
CA ASN A 126 0.74 -13.25 9.70
C ASN A 126 0.89 -13.98 11.04
N ASP A 127 0.94 -13.25 12.13
CA ASP A 127 1.14 -13.78 13.47
C ASP A 127 0.16 -13.10 14.44
N VAL A 128 0.25 -13.48 15.70
CA VAL A 128 -0.54 -12.88 16.79
C VAL A 128 -0.35 -11.38 16.86
N PRO A 129 -1.34 -10.63 17.39
CA PRO A 129 -1.20 -9.19 17.58
C PRO A 129 0.05 -8.81 18.33
N ILE A 130 0.67 -7.69 17.94
CA ILE A 130 1.92 -7.20 18.53
C ILE A 130 1.71 -6.46 19.86
N VAL A 131 0.55 -5.85 20.03
CA VAL A 131 0.15 -5.07 21.21
C VAL A 131 -1.29 -5.41 21.61
N PRO A 132 -1.72 -5.11 22.84
CA PRO A 132 -3.12 -5.20 23.25
C PRO A 132 -4.03 -4.30 22.41
N ASN A 133 -5.32 -4.65 22.31
CA ASN A 133 -6.31 -3.78 21.69
C ASN A 133 -6.38 -2.43 22.43
N VAL A 134 -6.39 -1.35 21.68
CA VAL A 134 -6.38 0.01 22.24
C VAL A 134 -7.80 0.60 22.29
N GLY A 135 -8.53 0.54 21.16
CA GLY A 135 -9.87 1.06 21.07
C GLY A 135 -10.23 1.67 19.72
N MET A 136 -11.21 2.56 19.74
CA MET A 136 -11.75 3.23 18.56
C MET A 136 -11.37 4.72 18.59
N PHE A 137 -10.92 5.21 17.46
CA PHE A 137 -10.57 6.61 17.23
C PHE A 137 -11.41 7.17 16.10
N ALA A 138 -11.73 8.45 16.14
CA ALA A 138 -12.49 9.11 15.10
C ALA A 138 -12.05 10.56 14.91
N SER A 139 -12.03 11.03 13.65
CA SER A 139 -11.68 12.40 13.29
C SER A 139 -12.23 12.76 11.90
N PHE A 140 -12.41 14.06 11.67
CA PHE A 140 -12.59 14.58 10.31
C PHE A 140 -11.26 14.73 9.56
N ASP A 141 -10.13 14.76 10.29
CA ASP A 141 -8.78 14.85 9.74
C ASP A 141 -8.14 13.45 9.69
N PRO A 142 -7.90 12.88 8.48
CA PRO A 142 -7.32 11.55 8.33
C PRO A 142 -5.85 11.47 8.76
N VAL A 143 -5.11 12.57 8.70
CA VAL A 143 -3.69 12.63 9.08
C VAL A 143 -3.55 12.63 10.59
N ALA A 144 -4.32 13.50 11.27
CA ALA A 144 -4.41 13.53 12.73
C ALA A 144 -4.88 12.19 13.31
N LEU A 145 -5.87 11.56 12.65
CA LEU A 145 -6.36 10.25 13.06
C LEU A 145 -5.27 9.18 13.02
N ASP A 146 -4.55 9.11 11.90
CA ASP A 146 -3.49 8.11 11.73
C ASP A 146 -2.31 8.37 12.68
N MET A 147 -1.95 9.65 12.92
CA MET A 147 -0.92 9.98 13.89
C MET A 147 -1.32 9.56 15.30
N ALA A 148 -2.53 9.89 15.74
CA ALA A 148 -3.05 9.51 17.05
C ALA A 148 -3.13 7.98 17.23
N CYS A 149 -3.53 7.25 16.18
CA CYS A 149 -3.56 5.78 16.20
C CYS A 149 -2.16 5.19 16.29
N ALA A 150 -1.18 5.72 15.55
CA ALA A 150 0.21 5.26 15.59
C ALA A 150 0.84 5.49 16.97
N ASP A 151 0.66 6.68 17.54
CA ASP A 151 1.11 7.00 18.90
C ASP A 151 0.46 6.09 19.95
N ALA A 152 -0.84 5.82 19.78
CA ALA A 152 -1.57 4.93 20.70
C ALA A 152 -1.07 3.48 20.64
N VAL A 153 -0.68 2.98 19.47
CA VAL A 153 -0.03 1.66 19.31
C VAL A 153 1.36 1.67 19.95
N ASN A 154 2.17 2.69 19.64
CA ASN A 154 3.53 2.81 20.17
C ASN A 154 3.59 3.00 21.69
N ALA A 155 2.52 3.53 22.30
CA ALA A 155 2.39 3.64 23.75
C ALA A 155 2.05 2.32 24.46
N GLN A 156 1.67 1.25 23.74
CA GLN A 156 1.35 -0.03 24.35
C GLN A 156 2.61 -0.87 24.58
N PRO A 157 2.66 -1.67 25.67
CA PRO A 157 3.68 -2.69 25.78
C PRO A 157 3.45 -3.80 24.74
N PRO A 158 4.52 -4.36 24.15
CA PRO A 158 4.36 -5.49 23.26
C PRO A 158 3.80 -6.72 24.00
N LEU A 159 2.99 -7.52 23.32
CA LEU A 159 2.48 -8.76 23.89
C LEU A 159 3.62 -9.79 24.06
N PRO A 160 3.64 -10.55 25.16
CA PRO A 160 4.64 -11.58 25.38
C PRO A 160 4.63 -12.62 24.24
N GLY A 161 5.79 -12.87 23.65
CA GLY A 161 5.96 -13.83 22.55
C GLY A 161 5.52 -13.33 21.18
N ALA A 162 4.99 -12.11 21.07
CA ALA A 162 4.72 -11.49 19.77
C ALA A 162 6.00 -11.08 19.03
N ALA A 163 5.90 -10.84 17.73
CA ALA A 163 7.04 -10.45 16.90
C ALA A 163 7.71 -9.14 17.35
N ALA A 164 6.97 -8.23 17.98
CA ALA A 164 7.50 -6.99 18.57
C ALA A 164 8.04 -7.16 20.00
N ALA A 165 8.10 -8.38 20.56
CA ALA A 165 8.60 -8.60 21.91
C ALA A 165 10.10 -8.27 22.00
N GLY A 166 10.45 -7.37 22.94
CA GLY A 166 11.81 -6.87 23.13
C GLY A 166 11.84 -5.36 23.35
N ASP A 167 13.04 -4.79 23.34
CA ASP A 167 13.20 -3.34 23.38
C ASP A 167 12.98 -2.74 21.99
N CYS A 168 11.82 -2.18 21.76
CA CYS A 168 11.43 -1.57 20.49
C CYS A 168 11.72 -0.07 20.41
N GLY A 169 12.38 0.53 21.42
CA GLY A 169 12.71 1.97 21.44
C GLY A 169 11.49 2.89 21.28
N HIS A 170 10.30 2.40 21.63
CA HIS A 170 9.01 3.09 21.51
C HIS A 170 8.50 3.32 20.07
N ASP A 171 9.04 2.62 19.07
CA ASP A 171 8.50 2.59 17.71
C ASP A 171 8.37 1.13 17.22
N HIS A 172 7.21 0.53 17.46
CA HIS A 172 6.92 -0.84 17.06
C HIS A 172 6.97 -1.03 15.56
N PHE A 173 6.57 -0.02 14.78
CA PHE A 173 6.54 -0.11 13.31
C PHE A 173 7.94 -0.18 12.73
N HIS A 174 8.83 0.71 13.18
CA HIS A 174 10.23 0.70 12.73
C HIS A 174 11.01 -0.51 13.28
N HIS A 175 10.68 -0.96 14.49
CA HIS A 175 11.29 -2.17 15.07
C HIS A 175 11.00 -3.41 14.23
N LEU A 176 9.75 -3.58 13.79
CA LEU A 176 9.33 -4.72 12.97
C LEU A 176 9.80 -4.62 11.52
N HIS A 177 9.82 -3.42 10.96
CA HIS A 177 10.10 -3.15 9.56
C HIS A 177 11.09 -2.00 9.41
N PRO A 178 12.36 -2.20 9.79
CA PRO A 178 13.37 -1.13 9.80
C PRO A 178 13.70 -0.60 8.39
N GLU A 179 13.34 -1.35 7.35
CA GLU A 179 13.50 -0.95 5.96
C GLU A 179 12.40 0.01 5.47
N THR A 180 11.36 0.24 6.29
CA THR A 180 10.23 1.11 5.92
C THR A 180 10.27 2.45 6.68
N ASP A 181 9.56 3.44 6.15
CA ASP A 181 9.38 4.76 6.75
C ASP A 181 7.89 5.10 6.78
N TRP A 182 7.21 4.68 7.85
CA TRP A 182 5.77 4.89 7.98
C TRP A 182 5.39 6.37 8.12
N MET A 183 6.26 7.20 8.68
CA MET A 183 6.01 8.63 8.89
C MET A 183 5.92 9.40 7.57
N SER A 184 6.66 8.98 6.55
CA SER A 184 6.69 9.68 5.25
C SER A 184 5.31 9.76 4.57
N CYS A 185 4.40 8.80 4.83
CA CYS A 185 3.02 8.88 4.34
C CYS A 185 2.26 10.05 4.97
N LEU A 186 2.37 10.20 6.29
CA LEU A 186 1.71 11.28 7.05
C LEU A 186 2.28 12.65 6.67
N GLU A 187 3.60 12.75 6.57
CA GLU A 187 4.27 13.99 6.15
C GLU A 187 3.87 14.43 4.75
N HIS A 188 3.76 13.48 3.82
CA HIS A 188 3.34 13.80 2.47
C HIS A 188 1.86 14.17 2.41
N ALA A 189 1.00 13.49 3.16
CA ALA A 189 -0.41 13.82 3.29
C ALA A 189 -0.65 15.23 3.84
N GLU A 190 0.13 15.62 4.85
CA GLU A 190 0.11 16.98 5.41
C GLU A 190 0.57 18.02 4.38
N LYS A 191 1.65 17.77 3.65
CA LYS A 191 2.12 18.63 2.53
C LYS A 191 1.08 18.78 1.42
N LEU A 192 0.27 17.75 1.18
CA LEU A 192 -0.84 17.78 0.24
C LEU A 192 -2.07 18.54 0.77
N GLY A 193 -2.07 18.98 2.03
CA GLY A 193 -3.16 19.75 2.64
C GLY A 193 -4.37 18.89 3.00
N MET A 194 -4.18 17.61 3.33
CA MET A 194 -5.26 16.71 3.76
C MET A 194 -5.57 16.80 5.25
N GLY A 195 -4.71 17.41 6.04
CA GLY A 195 -4.82 17.55 7.47
C GLY A 195 -3.49 17.90 8.11
N THR A 196 -3.35 17.66 9.39
CA THR A 196 -2.14 17.92 10.18
C THR A 196 -1.78 16.72 11.06
N ARG A 197 -0.50 16.55 11.36
CA ARG A 197 -0.04 15.54 12.33
C ARG A 197 -0.23 15.98 13.79
N GLU A 198 -0.52 17.24 14.02
CA GLU A 198 -0.87 17.76 15.35
C GLU A 198 -2.33 17.43 15.67
N TYR A 199 -2.58 16.93 16.87
CA TYR A 199 -3.93 16.56 17.31
C TYR A 199 -4.14 16.79 18.80
N GLU A 200 -5.40 16.95 19.19
CA GLU A 200 -5.85 16.89 20.58
C GLU A 200 -6.72 15.64 20.76
N LEU A 201 -6.33 14.77 21.71
CA LEU A 201 -7.08 13.55 21.99
C LEU A 201 -8.13 13.79 23.09
N ILE A 202 -9.39 13.73 22.69
CA ILE A 202 -10.54 13.82 23.60
C ILE A 202 -11.04 12.41 23.89
N LYS A 203 -10.98 11.99 25.14
CA LYS A 203 -11.55 10.70 25.59
C LYS A 203 -12.99 10.87 26.01
N ILE A 204 -13.85 9.99 25.52
CA ILE A 204 -15.28 9.94 25.81
C ILE A 204 -15.66 8.61 26.45
#